data_6ffda7e33bc51a2c1c3aba6c528aab96
#
_entry.id   6ffda7e33bc51a2c1c3aba6c528aab96
#
_cell.length_a   1.000
_cell.length_b   1.000
_cell.length_c   1.000
_cell.angle_alpha   90.00
_cell.angle_beta   90.00
_cell.angle_gamma   90.00
#
_symmetry.space_group_name_H-M   'P 1'
#
loop_
_entity.id
_entity.type
_entity.pdbx_description
1 polymer ?
#
loop_
_entity_poly.entity_id
_entity_poly.type
_entity_poly.pdbx_seq_one_letter_code
_entity_poly.pdbx_strand_id
1 'polypeptide(L)'
;MTSNNSKTSGSNRTLPWIILGGFIILAIALSAVTFIFVRQLVSTWTISSLPGEPIPLETSQESEGEIPVPGPSQEKPSVKPWDGKSRVNILFLGLDFRDWEAGSTPRTDTMILFSFDPVQGLATTLTIPRDLWVNIPNFDFGKINTAYYLGESYHLPGGGPAEAMLAVSQFLGVPVDYYVQVDFNTFVKMIDLIGGVIVTPDQDVKVERIGNATSQQILKAGQQVTLDGALTLSYARERHTSMDDFDRSRRQQEVIMAIRDRLLQFNNLPKLLSRAPALYNELSSGIKTNLDLQQIIQLGSTVVNLPKDRLQQFSISPAEVSEGTSPDGLSILIPIPDDIRTIQQTVFSTSGSASPLSRNVAGDDVFRQEGARISVINASGTSGRGQQAAGYLASQGMTIASVNENGNYQQQSSLYINNSKPYAIQAIATLLGIDSPRVQLAVDPSSQSDVTLFIGADWNGTTP
;
A
#
# COMPACT_ATOMS: atom_id res chain seq x y z
N MET A 1 20.09 103.08 10.69
CA MET A 1 18.94 102.77 9.93
C MET A 1 19.30 101.68 8.91
N THR A 2 19.17 100.41 9.23
CA THR A 2 19.52 99.27 8.34
C THR A 2 18.36 98.33 8.33
N SER A 3 17.72 98.30 7.19
CA SER A 3 16.58 97.36 6.89
C SER A 3 17.13 95.96 6.63
N ASN A 4 16.65 94.99 7.37
CA ASN A 4 17.00 93.57 7.22
C ASN A 4 15.85 92.92 6.42
N ASN A 5 16.14 92.51 5.23
CA ASN A 5 15.20 91.79 4.33
C ASN A 5 15.43 90.28 4.51
N SER A 6 14.55 89.61 5.26
CA SER A 6 14.51 88.14 5.36
C SER A 6 13.82 87.52 4.20
N LYS A 7 14.55 86.81 3.32
CA LYS A 7 13.99 85.93 2.28
C LYS A 7 13.46 84.66 2.93
N THR A 8 12.15 84.46 2.86
CA THR A 8 11.47 83.19 3.18
C THR A 8 11.71 82.15 2.08
N SER A 9 12.48 81.14 2.41
CA SER A 9 12.70 79.93 1.60
C SER A 9 11.40 79.10 1.58
N GLY A 10 10.70 79.07 0.47
CA GLY A 10 9.57 78.18 0.24
C GLY A 10 10.03 76.71 0.20
N SER A 11 9.81 75.96 1.25
CA SER A 11 10.01 74.52 1.30
C SER A 11 9.03 73.84 0.36
N ASN A 12 9.55 73.27 -0.73
CA ASN A 12 8.76 72.43 -1.68
C ASN A 12 8.26 71.15 -0.96
N ARG A 13 7.11 71.21 -0.30
CA ARG A 13 6.45 70.05 0.37
C ARG A 13 6.00 68.94 -0.60
N THR A 14 6.08 69.16 -1.90
CA THR A 14 5.66 68.17 -2.93
C THR A 14 6.79 67.20 -3.33
N LEU A 15 8.06 67.60 -3.14
CA LEU A 15 9.21 66.76 -3.56
C LEU A 15 9.26 65.34 -2.88
N PRO A 16 9.04 65.22 -1.55
CA PRO A 16 9.07 63.89 -0.91
C PRO A 16 7.91 62.96 -1.41
N TRP A 17 6.76 63.52 -1.74
CA TRP A 17 5.63 62.75 -2.30
C TRP A 17 5.86 62.27 -3.72
N ILE A 18 6.55 63.05 -4.55
CA ILE A 18 6.97 62.66 -5.90
C ILE A 18 8.03 61.56 -5.83
N ILE A 19 8.98 61.62 -4.91
CA ILE A 19 10.00 60.61 -4.69
C ILE A 19 9.34 59.33 -4.18
N LEU A 20 8.40 59.37 -3.23
CA LEU A 20 7.67 58.23 -2.70
C LEU A 20 6.82 57.56 -3.78
N GLY A 21 6.11 58.36 -4.61
CA GLY A 21 5.34 57.85 -5.75
C GLY A 21 6.19 57.15 -6.79
N GLY A 22 7.37 57.72 -7.11
CA GLY A 22 8.36 57.13 -8.00
C GLY A 22 8.91 55.81 -7.45
N PHE A 23 9.20 55.72 -6.13
CA PHE A 23 9.62 54.49 -5.49
C PHE A 23 8.57 53.40 -5.49
N ILE A 24 7.30 53.73 -5.26
CA ILE A 24 6.18 52.77 -5.31
C ILE A 24 6.00 52.25 -6.74
N ILE A 25 6.04 53.08 -7.76
CA ILE A 25 5.94 52.69 -9.16
C ILE A 25 7.11 51.77 -9.53
N LEU A 26 8.33 52.08 -9.12
CA LEU A 26 9.52 51.26 -9.34
C LEU A 26 9.41 49.91 -8.63
N ALA A 27 8.93 49.86 -7.39
CA ALA A 27 8.70 48.62 -6.64
C ALA A 27 7.65 47.73 -7.31
N ILE A 28 6.58 48.31 -7.80
CA ILE A 28 5.54 47.56 -8.54
C ILE A 28 6.11 47.01 -9.87
N ALA A 29 6.84 47.82 -10.61
CA ALA A 29 7.51 47.42 -11.84
C ALA A 29 8.51 46.26 -11.61
N LEU A 30 9.35 46.40 -10.56
CA LEU A 30 10.30 45.34 -10.18
C LEU A 30 9.58 44.03 -9.79
N SER A 31 8.47 44.14 -9.01
CA SER A 31 7.66 42.99 -8.63
C SER A 31 7.00 42.31 -9.84
N ALA A 32 6.51 43.10 -10.80
CA ALA A 32 5.93 42.58 -12.05
C ALA A 32 6.99 41.88 -12.92
N VAL A 33 8.18 42.46 -13.05
CA VAL A 33 9.31 41.87 -13.79
C VAL A 33 9.75 40.56 -13.12
N THR A 34 9.90 40.57 -11.80
CA THR A 34 10.28 39.39 -11.01
C THR A 34 9.20 38.28 -11.18
N PHE A 35 7.92 38.65 -11.11
CA PHE A 35 6.82 37.70 -11.31
C PHE A 35 6.84 37.11 -12.73
N ILE A 36 7.03 37.91 -13.77
CA ILE A 36 7.13 37.44 -15.16
C ILE A 36 8.37 36.55 -15.33
N PHE A 37 9.49 36.91 -14.74
CA PHE A 37 10.74 36.14 -14.79
C PHE A 37 10.58 34.78 -14.08
N VAL A 38 10.02 34.76 -12.87
CA VAL A 38 9.73 33.52 -12.13
C VAL A 38 8.72 32.66 -12.91
N ARG A 39 7.67 33.26 -13.46
CA ARG A 39 6.69 32.54 -14.30
C ARG A 39 7.33 31.96 -15.56
N GLN A 40 8.22 32.68 -16.22
CA GLN A 40 8.98 32.15 -17.37
C GLN A 40 9.97 31.05 -16.95
N LEU A 41 10.66 31.22 -15.81
CA LEU A 41 11.55 30.19 -15.27
C LEU A 41 10.80 28.91 -14.92
N VAL A 42 9.62 29.05 -14.30
CA VAL A 42 8.74 27.91 -13.96
C VAL A 42 8.13 27.28 -15.22
N SER A 43 7.83 28.06 -16.27
CA SER A 43 7.30 27.53 -17.53
C SER A 43 8.36 26.91 -18.45
N THR A 44 9.65 27.23 -18.27
CA THR A 44 10.77 26.58 -18.98
C THR A 44 11.32 25.38 -18.21
N TRP A 45 10.96 25.23 -16.95
CA TRP A 45 11.08 23.96 -16.30
C TRP A 45 9.99 23.05 -16.91
N THR A 46 10.35 22.27 -17.90
CA THR A 46 9.68 21.01 -18.12
C THR A 46 9.84 20.25 -16.82
N ILE A 47 8.83 20.35 -15.95
CA ILE A 47 8.71 19.50 -14.79
C ILE A 47 8.66 18.10 -15.42
N SER A 48 9.77 17.39 -15.39
CA SER A 48 9.73 15.95 -15.53
C SER A 48 8.65 15.54 -14.53
N SER A 49 7.58 14.92 -15.02
CA SER A 49 6.40 14.53 -14.25
C SER A 49 6.80 14.17 -12.83
N LEU A 50 6.20 14.82 -11.84
CA LEU A 50 6.47 14.54 -10.43
C LEU A 50 6.31 13.04 -10.25
N PRO A 51 7.22 12.36 -9.53
CA PRO A 51 7.08 10.94 -9.25
C PRO A 51 5.69 10.69 -8.64
N GLY A 52 4.86 9.89 -9.33
CA GLY A 52 3.48 9.61 -8.93
C GLY A 52 2.40 10.40 -9.67
N GLU A 53 2.71 11.16 -10.71
CA GLU A 53 1.67 11.65 -11.63
C GLU A 53 1.22 10.53 -12.59
N PRO A 54 -0.08 10.45 -12.93
CA PRO A 54 -0.56 9.48 -13.91
C PRO A 54 0.10 9.75 -15.25
N ILE A 55 0.56 8.69 -15.92
CA ILE A 55 1.03 8.80 -17.31
C ILE A 55 -0.17 9.25 -18.15
N PRO A 56 -0.10 10.41 -18.86
CA PRO A 56 -1.19 10.83 -19.73
C PRO A 56 -1.39 9.75 -20.80
N LEU A 57 -2.54 9.09 -20.79
CA LEU A 57 -2.97 8.28 -21.93
C LEU A 57 -3.15 9.27 -23.10
N GLU A 58 -2.37 9.09 -24.16
CA GLU A 58 -2.59 9.79 -25.42
C GLU A 58 -4.02 9.49 -25.87
N THR A 59 -4.93 10.41 -25.62
CA THR A 59 -6.28 10.38 -26.17
C THR A 59 -6.13 10.69 -27.65
N SER A 60 -6.21 9.68 -28.49
CA SER A 60 -6.55 9.84 -29.88
C SER A 60 -7.90 10.56 -29.95
N GLN A 61 -7.89 11.81 -30.42
CA GLN A 61 -9.10 12.58 -30.71
C GLN A 61 -9.93 11.83 -31.74
N GLU A 62 -11.09 11.33 -31.33
CA GLU A 62 -12.19 11.15 -32.27
C GLU A 62 -13.54 11.35 -31.58
N SER A 63 -14.24 12.35 -32.10
CA SER A 63 -15.69 12.59 -32.18
C SER A 63 -16.53 12.68 -30.90
N GLU A 64 -17.06 13.88 -30.75
CA GLU A 64 -18.23 14.23 -29.94
C GLU A 64 -19.40 13.25 -30.15
N GLY A 65 -19.68 12.47 -29.10
CA GLY A 65 -20.91 11.78 -28.88
C GLY A 65 -21.15 11.79 -27.37
N GLU A 66 -22.22 12.43 -26.92
CA GLU A 66 -22.66 12.42 -25.54
C GLU A 66 -22.81 10.97 -25.06
N ILE A 67 -21.87 10.50 -24.24
CA ILE A 67 -22.01 9.24 -23.51
C ILE A 67 -22.77 9.56 -22.22
N PRO A 68 -23.89 8.87 -21.94
CA PRO A 68 -24.57 9.00 -20.66
C PRO A 68 -23.59 8.58 -19.55
N VAL A 69 -23.23 9.51 -18.68
CA VAL A 69 -22.45 9.20 -17.47
C VAL A 69 -23.33 8.32 -16.59
N PRO A 70 -22.98 7.03 -16.36
CA PRO A 70 -23.68 6.25 -15.35
C PRO A 70 -23.39 6.92 -14.01
N GLY A 71 -24.43 7.29 -13.28
CA GLY A 71 -24.30 7.76 -11.91
C GLY A 71 -23.55 6.71 -11.09
N PRO A 72 -22.83 7.12 -10.01
CA PRO A 72 -22.04 6.22 -9.21
C PRO A 72 -22.96 5.20 -8.51
N SER A 73 -23.13 4.04 -9.12
CA SER A 73 -23.61 2.87 -8.39
C SER A 73 -22.46 2.45 -7.47
N GLN A 74 -22.57 2.84 -6.21
CA GLN A 74 -21.71 2.35 -5.12
C GLN A 74 -22.06 0.89 -4.82
N GLU A 75 -21.85 -0.01 -5.75
CA GLU A 75 -21.72 -1.41 -5.40
C GLU A 75 -20.32 -1.59 -4.81
N LYS A 76 -20.27 -1.81 -3.49
CA LYS A 76 -19.06 -2.30 -2.83
C LYS A 76 -18.61 -3.54 -3.59
N PRO A 77 -17.37 -3.61 -4.10
CA PRO A 77 -16.89 -4.81 -4.76
C PRO A 77 -17.09 -5.99 -3.80
N SER A 78 -17.87 -6.99 -4.21
CA SER A 78 -18.12 -8.18 -3.41
C SER A 78 -16.84 -9.01 -3.39
N VAL A 79 -16.11 -8.89 -2.28
CA VAL A 79 -14.91 -9.69 -2.03
C VAL A 79 -15.33 -11.14 -1.82
N LYS A 80 -14.75 -12.09 -2.58
CA LYS A 80 -15.00 -13.52 -2.35
C LYS A 80 -14.56 -13.88 -0.92
N PRO A 81 -15.42 -14.54 -0.11
CA PRO A 81 -15.04 -14.97 1.23
C PRO A 81 -13.82 -15.90 1.17
N TRP A 82 -12.93 -15.78 2.19
CA TRP A 82 -11.82 -16.70 2.34
C TRP A 82 -12.32 -18.14 2.54
N ASP A 83 -11.75 -19.07 1.81
CA ASP A 83 -12.17 -20.48 1.79
C ASP A 83 -11.66 -21.30 3.00
N GLY A 84 -10.88 -20.69 3.89
CA GLY A 84 -10.28 -21.33 5.06
C GLY A 84 -9.10 -22.26 4.75
N LYS A 85 -8.69 -22.40 3.48
CA LYS A 85 -7.66 -23.34 3.03
C LYS A 85 -6.52 -22.67 2.27
N SER A 86 -6.82 -21.63 1.52
CA SER A 86 -5.83 -20.90 0.73
C SER A 86 -5.01 -19.94 1.61
N ARG A 87 -3.76 -19.71 1.21
CA ARG A 87 -2.95 -18.64 1.81
C ARG A 87 -3.69 -17.32 1.67
N VAL A 88 -3.66 -16.50 2.71
CA VAL A 88 -4.26 -15.17 2.71
C VAL A 88 -3.21 -14.12 3.04
N ASN A 89 -3.18 -13.04 2.27
CA ASN A 89 -2.31 -11.90 2.46
C ASN A 89 -3.14 -10.66 2.77
N ILE A 90 -2.88 -10.02 3.88
CA ILE A 90 -3.61 -8.86 4.38
C ILE A 90 -2.65 -7.68 4.58
N LEU A 91 -2.91 -6.56 3.93
CA LEU A 91 -2.10 -5.35 4.11
C LEU A 91 -2.69 -4.48 5.22
N PHE A 92 -1.95 -4.34 6.31
CA PHE A 92 -2.27 -3.39 7.38
C PHE A 92 -1.71 -2.02 7.04
N LEU A 93 -2.59 -1.01 7.09
CA LEU A 93 -2.30 0.39 6.78
C LEU A 93 -2.60 1.26 7.99
N GLY A 94 -1.56 1.87 8.56
CA GLY A 94 -1.69 2.90 9.59
C GLY A 94 -1.65 4.29 8.96
N LEU A 95 -2.72 5.07 9.15
CA LEU A 95 -2.81 6.42 8.62
C LEU A 95 -2.50 7.46 9.70
N ASP A 96 -1.60 8.40 9.39
CA ASP A 96 -1.43 9.63 10.18
C ASP A 96 -2.53 10.63 9.79
N PHE A 97 -3.74 10.37 10.28
CA PHE A 97 -4.85 11.30 10.14
C PHE A 97 -5.05 12.08 11.42
N ARG A 98 -4.90 13.38 11.35
CA ARG A 98 -5.14 14.31 12.48
C ARG A 98 -6.39 15.14 12.19
N ASP A 99 -7.25 15.31 13.19
CA ASP A 99 -8.53 16.03 13.03
C ASP A 99 -8.37 17.46 12.48
N TRP A 100 -7.21 18.10 12.72
CA TRP A 100 -6.92 19.45 12.22
C TRP A 100 -6.38 19.49 10.77
N GLU A 101 -6.08 18.34 10.18
CA GLU A 101 -5.74 18.19 8.77
C GLU A 101 -6.95 17.72 7.94
N ALA A 102 -8.17 17.88 8.49
CA ALA A 102 -9.41 17.50 7.82
C ALA A 102 -9.52 18.17 6.44
N GLY A 103 -9.55 17.37 5.38
CA GLY A 103 -9.58 17.81 3.98
C GLY A 103 -8.30 17.53 3.20
N SER A 104 -7.19 17.11 3.84
CA SER A 104 -6.02 16.58 3.15
C SER A 104 -6.07 15.05 3.06
N THR A 105 -5.69 14.49 1.91
CA THR A 105 -5.56 13.03 1.76
C THR A 105 -4.34 12.55 2.55
N PRO A 106 -4.51 11.61 3.51
CA PRO A 106 -3.39 11.12 4.31
C PRO A 106 -2.46 10.21 3.51
N ARG A 107 -1.23 10.05 4.02
CA ARG A 107 -0.29 9.01 3.59
C ARG A 107 -0.25 7.89 4.60
N THR A 108 0.19 6.71 4.17
CA THR A 108 0.40 5.57 5.06
C THR A 108 1.76 5.68 5.74
N ASP A 109 1.76 5.82 7.07
CA ASP A 109 3.01 5.83 7.87
C ASP A 109 3.44 4.42 8.33
N THR A 110 2.52 3.48 8.31
CA THR A 110 2.77 2.07 8.64
C THR A 110 2.19 1.19 7.54
N MET A 111 3.03 0.31 7.01
CA MET A 111 2.65 -0.70 6.01
C MET A 111 3.20 -2.06 6.46
N ILE A 112 2.32 -2.99 6.82
CA ILE A 112 2.71 -4.33 7.27
C ILE A 112 1.88 -5.35 6.49
N LEU A 113 2.57 -6.21 5.74
CA LEU A 113 1.94 -7.32 5.07
C LEU A 113 1.90 -8.52 6.01
N PHE A 114 0.72 -8.97 6.33
CA PHE A 114 0.47 -10.20 7.06
C PHE A 114 0.13 -11.31 6.06
N SER A 115 0.83 -12.42 6.14
CA SER A 115 0.60 -13.62 5.33
C SER A 115 0.30 -14.80 6.25
N PHE A 116 -0.79 -15.51 5.99
CA PHE A 116 -1.15 -16.70 6.74
C PHE A 116 -1.33 -17.90 5.78
N ASP A 117 -0.57 -18.96 6.05
CA ASP A 117 -0.70 -20.25 5.37
C ASP A 117 -1.42 -21.24 6.29
N PRO A 118 -2.71 -21.52 6.06
CA PRO A 118 -3.49 -22.42 6.90
C PRO A 118 -3.04 -23.88 6.78
N VAL A 119 -2.45 -24.29 5.64
CA VAL A 119 -1.97 -25.67 5.42
C VAL A 119 -0.77 -25.97 6.30
N GLN A 120 0.15 -25.00 6.42
CA GLN A 120 1.32 -25.12 7.27
C GLN A 120 1.07 -24.65 8.70
N GLY A 121 -0.04 -23.95 8.95
CA GLY A 121 -0.28 -23.28 10.23
C GLY A 121 0.78 -22.24 10.54
N LEU A 122 1.24 -21.48 9.54
CA LEU A 122 2.31 -20.48 9.64
C LEU A 122 1.77 -19.10 9.32
N ALA A 123 1.99 -18.15 10.22
CA ALA A 123 1.70 -16.76 9.98
C ALA A 123 2.99 -15.94 9.99
N THR A 124 3.08 -15.00 9.06
CA THR A 124 4.26 -14.16 8.86
C THR A 124 3.85 -12.70 8.77
N THR A 125 4.59 -11.81 9.39
CA THR A 125 4.47 -10.35 9.18
C THR A 125 5.71 -9.84 8.47
N LEU A 126 5.52 -9.00 7.45
CA LEU A 126 6.58 -8.29 6.75
C LEU A 126 6.34 -6.80 6.85
N THR A 127 7.20 -6.09 7.57
CA THR A 127 7.16 -4.63 7.64
C THR A 127 7.83 -4.03 6.41
N ILE A 128 7.13 -3.11 5.76
CA ILE A 128 7.56 -2.44 4.54
C ILE A 128 7.87 -0.98 4.89
N PRO A 129 9.12 -0.51 4.70
CA PRO A 129 9.48 0.88 4.94
C PRO A 129 8.69 1.82 4.03
N ARG A 130 8.11 2.87 4.58
CA ARG A 130 7.26 3.82 3.85
C ARG A 130 8.00 4.60 2.75
N ASP A 131 9.30 4.81 2.92
CA ASP A 131 10.15 5.58 2.01
C ASP A 131 10.78 4.71 0.90
N LEU A 132 10.33 3.45 0.77
CA LEU A 132 10.80 2.52 -0.26
C LEU A 132 10.44 3.05 -1.66
N TRP A 133 11.44 3.17 -2.55
CA TRP A 133 11.30 3.71 -3.88
C TRP A 133 10.94 2.59 -4.88
N VAL A 134 9.70 2.59 -5.32
CA VAL A 134 9.14 1.52 -6.17
C VAL A 134 8.32 2.11 -7.30
N ASN A 135 8.06 1.33 -8.32
CA ASN A 135 7.07 1.68 -9.34
C ASN A 135 5.66 1.60 -8.71
N ILE A 136 4.94 2.72 -8.73
CA ILE A 136 3.53 2.78 -8.29
C ILE A 136 2.66 2.47 -9.51
N PRO A 137 1.80 1.45 -9.44
CA PRO A 137 0.89 1.12 -10.53
C PRO A 137 0.05 2.33 -10.96
N ASN A 138 -0.20 2.47 -12.25
CA ASN A 138 -0.89 3.62 -12.85
C ASN A 138 -0.14 4.96 -12.75
N PHE A 139 1.06 4.98 -12.14
CA PHE A 139 1.92 6.15 -11.97
C PHE A 139 3.36 5.77 -12.27
N ASP A 140 4.29 6.65 -11.99
CA ASP A 140 5.73 6.40 -12.13
C ASP A 140 6.36 5.99 -10.78
N PHE A 141 7.69 5.91 -10.73
CA PHE A 141 8.41 5.62 -9.50
C PHE A 141 8.12 6.64 -8.41
N GLY A 142 7.87 6.14 -7.19
CA GLY A 142 7.56 6.95 -6.03
C GLY A 142 7.83 6.21 -4.72
N LYS A 143 7.73 6.93 -3.60
CA LYS A 143 7.74 6.29 -2.29
C LYS A 143 6.49 5.43 -2.13
N ILE A 144 6.62 4.19 -1.67
CA ILE A 144 5.51 3.24 -1.62
C ILE A 144 4.31 3.76 -0.80
N ASN A 145 4.54 4.60 0.20
CA ASN A 145 3.48 5.21 1.00
C ASN A 145 2.65 6.24 0.23
N THR A 146 3.11 6.72 -0.94
CA THR A 146 2.34 7.63 -1.79
C THR A 146 1.27 6.91 -2.59
N ALA A 147 1.35 5.59 -2.76
CA ALA A 147 0.34 4.81 -3.47
C ALA A 147 -1.07 5.03 -2.91
N TYR A 148 -1.21 4.99 -1.57
CA TYR A 148 -2.48 5.28 -0.92
C TYR A 148 -3.00 6.70 -1.26
N TYR A 149 -2.13 7.70 -1.09
CA TYR A 149 -2.47 9.09 -1.40
C TYR A 149 -2.93 9.27 -2.85
N LEU A 150 -2.23 8.66 -3.80
CA LEU A 150 -2.54 8.74 -5.22
C LEU A 150 -3.88 8.07 -5.53
N GLY A 151 -4.13 6.86 -5.01
CA GLY A 151 -5.40 6.16 -5.19
C GLY A 151 -6.61 6.97 -4.70
N GLU A 152 -6.49 7.66 -3.55
CA GLU A 152 -7.56 8.53 -3.03
C GLU A 152 -7.67 9.83 -3.83
N SER A 153 -6.56 10.52 -4.11
CA SER A 153 -6.55 11.84 -4.75
C SER A 153 -7.04 11.79 -6.19
N TYR A 154 -6.75 10.71 -6.91
CA TYR A 154 -7.19 10.50 -8.29
C TYR A 154 -8.47 9.68 -8.41
N HIS A 155 -9.12 9.37 -7.27
CA HIS A 155 -10.39 8.62 -7.22
C HIS A 155 -10.33 7.29 -8.00
N LEU A 156 -9.20 6.56 -7.89
CA LEU A 156 -9.03 5.29 -8.57
C LEU A 156 -10.04 4.24 -8.04
N PRO A 157 -10.40 3.24 -8.84
CA PRO A 157 -11.28 2.16 -8.40
C PRO A 157 -10.76 1.47 -7.13
N GLY A 158 -11.54 1.50 -6.05
CA GLY A 158 -11.16 0.99 -4.73
C GLY A 158 -10.30 1.95 -3.90
N GLY A 159 -10.00 3.16 -4.42
CA GLY A 159 -9.32 4.23 -3.68
C GLY A 159 -7.89 3.92 -3.25
N GLY A 160 -7.42 4.63 -2.24
CA GLY A 160 -6.06 4.47 -1.71
C GLY A 160 -5.71 3.07 -1.22
N PRO A 161 -6.61 2.35 -0.50
CA PRO A 161 -6.31 0.98 -0.08
C PRO A 161 -6.04 0.05 -1.26
N ALA A 162 -6.80 0.16 -2.34
CA ALA A 162 -6.63 -0.67 -3.53
C ALA A 162 -5.29 -0.40 -4.21
N GLU A 163 -4.94 0.88 -4.37
CA GLU A 163 -3.66 1.26 -4.98
C GLU A 163 -2.46 0.84 -4.12
N ALA A 164 -2.56 1.00 -2.78
CA ALA A 164 -1.53 0.51 -1.86
C ALA A 164 -1.36 -1.03 -1.92
N MET A 165 -2.48 -1.79 -1.97
CA MET A 165 -2.43 -3.25 -2.17
C MET A 165 -1.76 -3.62 -3.49
N LEU A 166 -2.09 -2.91 -4.57
CA LEU A 166 -1.53 -3.16 -5.89
C LEU A 166 -0.02 -2.86 -5.92
N ALA A 167 0.41 -1.74 -5.33
CA ALA A 167 1.82 -1.38 -5.24
C ALA A 167 2.63 -2.42 -4.47
N VAL A 168 2.13 -2.86 -3.30
CA VAL A 168 2.79 -3.93 -2.50
C VAL A 168 2.78 -5.25 -3.25
N SER A 169 1.67 -5.58 -3.91
CA SER A 169 1.52 -6.81 -4.69
C SER A 169 2.53 -6.86 -5.85
N GLN A 170 2.70 -5.77 -6.61
CA GLN A 170 3.67 -5.70 -7.69
C GLN A 170 5.11 -5.71 -7.18
N PHE A 171 5.39 -4.98 -6.12
CA PHE A 171 6.72 -4.92 -5.53
C PHE A 171 7.19 -6.29 -5.01
N LEU A 172 6.32 -7.00 -4.30
CA LEU A 172 6.66 -8.31 -3.72
C LEU A 172 6.40 -9.50 -4.65
N GLY A 173 5.78 -9.30 -5.81
CA GLY A 173 5.42 -10.42 -6.69
C GLY A 173 4.40 -11.39 -6.11
N VAL A 174 3.59 -10.98 -5.10
CA VAL A 174 2.61 -11.84 -4.45
C VAL A 174 1.25 -11.14 -4.40
N PRO A 175 0.12 -11.90 -4.52
CA PRO A 175 -1.20 -11.28 -4.41
C PRO A 175 -1.42 -10.74 -2.99
N VAL A 176 -2.04 -9.56 -2.90
CA VAL A 176 -2.53 -9.00 -1.64
C VAL A 176 -4.06 -8.99 -1.71
N ASP A 177 -4.71 -9.84 -0.89
CA ASP A 177 -6.13 -10.15 -1.00
C ASP A 177 -7.01 -9.14 -0.25
N TYR A 178 -6.55 -8.76 0.93
CA TYR A 178 -7.32 -7.92 1.84
C TYR A 178 -6.49 -6.78 2.38
N TYR A 179 -7.19 -5.78 2.91
CA TYR A 179 -6.56 -4.72 3.68
C TYR A 179 -7.30 -4.45 4.99
N VAL A 180 -6.58 -3.94 5.94
CA VAL A 180 -7.11 -3.35 7.17
C VAL A 180 -6.43 -2.01 7.38
N GLN A 181 -7.21 -0.95 7.28
CA GLN A 181 -6.77 0.42 7.52
C GLN A 181 -7.28 0.86 8.89
N VAL A 182 -6.40 1.45 9.69
CA VAL A 182 -6.72 1.92 11.04
C VAL A 182 -6.20 3.34 11.22
N ASP A 183 -7.05 4.24 11.70
CA ASP A 183 -6.62 5.57 12.14
C ASP A 183 -6.07 5.55 13.58
N PHE A 184 -5.35 6.58 13.95
CA PHE A 184 -4.70 6.67 15.25
C PHE A 184 -5.67 6.69 16.44
N ASN A 185 -6.79 7.38 16.33
CA ASN A 185 -7.77 7.46 17.40
C ASN A 185 -8.40 6.08 17.66
N THR A 186 -8.70 5.36 16.61
CA THR A 186 -9.26 4.01 16.69
C THR A 186 -8.23 3.01 17.22
N PHE A 187 -6.95 3.13 16.81
CA PHE A 187 -5.86 2.34 17.37
C PHE A 187 -5.75 2.55 18.89
N VAL A 188 -5.75 3.80 19.35
CA VAL A 188 -5.71 4.12 20.79
C VAL A 188 -6.88 3.47 21.54
N LYS A 189 -8.12 3.62 21.02
CA LYS A 189 -9.31 2.99 21.62
C LYS A 189 -9.21 1.47 21.66
N MET A 190 -8.73 0.83 20.59
CA MET A 190 -8.53 -0.62 20.55
C MET A 190 -7.58 -1.10 21.64
N ILE A 191 -6.44 -0.43 21.82
CA ILE A 191 -5.47 -0.78 22.85
C ILE A 191 -6.06 -0.59 24.25
N ASP A 192 -6.79 0.50 24.47
CA ASP A 192 -7.44 0.76 25.77
C ASP A 192 -8.53 -0.27 26.08
N LEU A 193 -9.31 -0.71 25.08
CA LEU A 193 -10.34 -1.74 25.22
C LEU A 193 -9.77 -3.10 25.64
N ILE A 194 -8.56 -3.44 25.23
CA ILE A 194 -7.88 -4.67 25.66
C ILE A 194 -7.09 -4.47 26.97
N GLY A 195 -7.16 -3.29 27.60
CA GLY A 195 -6.50 -2.96 28.86
C GLY A 195 -5.00 -2.69 28.74
N GLY A 196 -4.58 -2.16 27.61
CA GLY A 196 -3.18 -1.85 27.29
C GLY A 196 -2.36 -3.04 26.82
N VAL A 197 -1.13 -2.78 26.43
CA VAL A 197 -0.15 -3.80 25.98
C VAL A 197 1.08 -3.76 26.85
N ILE A 198 1.79 -4.89 26.92
CA ILE A 198 3.03 -5.04 27.68
C ILE A 198 4.19 -5.13 26.69
N VAL A 199 5.14 -4.19 26.78
CA VAL A 199 6.35 -4.16 25.94
C VAL A 199 7.60 -4.22 26.80
N THR A 200 8.72 -4.63 26.20
CA THR A 200 10.04 -4.65 26.85
C THR A 200 11.04 -4.01 25.88
N PRO A 201 11.20 -2.65 25.90
CA PRO A 201 12.08 -1.96 24.99
C PRO A 201 13.52 -2.51 25.06
N ASP A 202 14.17 -2.66 23.93
CA ASP A 202 15.56 -3.13 23.82
C ASP A 202 16.60 -1.99 24.02
N GLN A 203 16.15 -0.75 23.93
CA GLN A 203 16.91 0.47 24.20
C GLN A 203 16.02 1.48 24.96
N ASP A 204 16.65 2.52 25.53
CA ASP A 204 15.90 3.61 26.16
C ASP A 204 15.09 4.35 25.08
N VAL A 205 13.78 4.43 25.25
CA VAL A 205 12.85 5.07 24.31
C VAL A 205 12.13 6.23 24.99
N LYS A 206 12.29 7.43 24.46
CA LYS A 206 11.57 8.62 24.91
C LYS A 206 10.19 8.64 24.24
N VAL A 207 9.13 8.60 25.03
CA VAL A 207 7.75 8.66 24.54
C VAL A 207 7.03 9.88 25.10
N GLU A 208 6.17 10.45 24.27
CA GLU A 208 5.30 11.56 24.65
C GLU A 208 3.85 11.11 24.52
N ARG A 209 3.06 11.28 25.57
CA ARG A 209 1.65 10.92 25.50
C ARG A 209 0.94 11.80 24.47
N ILE A 210 0.33 11.18 23.46
CA ILE A 210 -0.42 11.89 22.43
C ILE A 210 -1.56 12.66 23.07
N GLY A 211 -1.70 13.94 22.71
CA GLY A 211 -2.67 14.86 23.32
C GLY A 211 -2.18 15.59 24.58
N ASN A 212 -1.00 15.25 25.10
CA ASN A 212 -0.39 15.94 26.24
C ASN A 212 1.14 16.01 26.12
N ALA A 213 1.64 16.97 25.37
CA ALA A 213 3.07 17.18 25.11
C ALA A 213 3.93 17.45 26.36
N THR A 214 3.32 17.69 27.53
CA THR A 214 4.04 17.95 28.79
C THR A 214 4.39 16.67 29.54
N SER A 215 3.84 15.49 29.16
CA SER A 215 4.12 14.23 29.83
C SER A 215 5.08 13.36 29.02
N GLN A 216 6.35 13.77 28.98
CA GLN A 216 7.41 12.93 28.46
C GLN A 216 7.84 11.90 29.51
N GLN A 217 8.04 10.66 29.07
CA GLN A 217 8.65 9.61 29.90
C GLN A 217 9.68 8.83 29.11
N ILE A 218 10.65 8.28 29.81
CA ILE A 218 11.67 7.41 29.22
C ILE A 218 11.36 5.99 29.63
N LEU A 219 11.02 5.14 28.64
CA LEU A 219 10.90 3.70 28.82
C LEU A 219 12.32 3.13 28.82
N LYS A 220 12.68 2.45 29.90
CA LYS A 220 14.04 1.92 30.09
C LYS A 220 14.25 0.58 29.37
N ALA A 221 15.41 0.43 28.77
CA ALA A 221 15.83 -0.81 28.13
C ALA A 221 15.71 -2.00 29.08
N GLY A 222 15.17 -3.12 28.60
CA GLY A 222 15.00 -4.35 29.34
C GLY A 222 13.95 -4.34 30.46
N GLN A 223 13.26 -3.20 30.68
CA GLN A 223 12.19 -3.11 31.67
C GLN A 223 10.83 -3.36 31.04
N GLN A 224 10.09 -4.31 31.60
CA GLN A 224 8.72 -4.58 31.18
C GLN A 224 7.81 -3.44 31.65
N VAL A 225 7.02 -2.89 30.73
CA VAL A 225 6.10 -1.77 31.01
C VAL A 225 4.75 -2.01 30.33
N THR A 226 3.68 -1.66 31.03
CA THR A 226 2.32 -1.65 30.46
C THR A 226 2.02 -0.27 29.88
N LEU A 227 1.69 -0.21 28.60
CA LEU A 227 1.33 1.02 27.88
C LEU A 227 -0.17 1.03 27.57
N ASP A 228 -0.83 2.17 27.85
CA ASP A 228 -2.18 2.44 27.33
C ASP A 228 -2.13 2.80 25.84
N GLY A 229 -3.29 3.04 25.22
CA GLY A 229 -3.37 3.31 23.79
C GLY A 229 -2.54 4.50 23.32
N ALA A 230 -2.59 5.61 24.08
CA ALA A 230 -1.88 6.84 23.72
C ALA A 230 -0.35 6.68 23.80
N LEU A 231 0.14 5.98 24.82
CA LEU A 231 1.56 5.68 24.97
C LEU A 231 2.02 4.59 23.99
N THR A 232 1.18 3.60 23.70
CA THR A 232 1.47 2.56 22.70
C THR A 232 1.64 3.17 21.31
N LEU A 233 0.76 4.10 20.93
CA LEU A 233 0.86 4.81 19.67
C LEU A 233 2.13 5.68 19.61
N SER A 234 2.46 6.39 20.69
CA SER A 234 3.70 7.15 20.79
C SER A 234 4.93 6.23 20.63
N TYR A 235 4.96 5.11 21.34
CA TYR A 235 6.03 4.13 21.27
C TYR A 235 6.22 3.56 19.85
N ALA A 236 5.13 3.21 19.19
CA ALA A 236 5.14 2.69 17.81
C ALA A 236 5.55 3.74 16.75
N ARG A 237 5.47 5.04 17.08
CA ARG A 237 5.80 6.15 16.17
C ARG A 237 7.15 6.80 16.44
N GLU A 238 7.78 6.51 17.58
CA GLU A 238 9.05 7.15 17.97
C GLU A 238 10.14 6.86 16.94
N ARG A 239 10.90 7.90 16.57
CA ARG A 239 11.96 7.83 15.55
C ARG A 239 13.33 8.29 16.04
N HIS A 240 13.40 9.06 17.13
CA HIS A 240 14.66 9.63 17.64
C HIS A 240 15.51 8.57 18.35
N THR A 241 15.80 7.48 17.63
CA THR A 241 16.65 6.37 18.05
C THR A 241 17.75 6.14 17.00
N SER A 242 18.71 5.26 17.27
CA SER A 242 19.95 5.12 16.48
C SER A 242 19.74 4.75 15.01
N MET A 243 18.68 4.01 14.68
CA MET A 243 18.37 3.53 13.33
C MET A 243 16.99 4.02 12.82
N ASP A 244 16.48 5.09 13.43
CA ASP A 244 15.28 5.86 13.02
C ASP A 244 14.08 4.99 12.57
N ASP A 245 13.84 4.87 11.27
CA ASP A 245 12.69 4.18 10.68
C ASP A 245 12.73 2.65 10.91
N PHE A 246 13.90 2.04 10.95
CA PHE A 246 14.05 0.60 11.20
C PHE A 246 13.78 0.24 12.65
N ASP A 247 14.22 1.06 13.60
CA ASP A 247 13.87 0.91 15.01
C ASP A 247 12.36 1.09 15.23
N ARG A 248 11.73 2.01 14.49
CA ARG A 248 10.27 2.15 14.48
C ARG A 248 9.59 0.88 13.98
N SER A 249 10.04 0.31 12.88
CA SER A 249 9.50 -0.95 12.32
C SER A 249 9.56 -2.09 13.35
N ARG A 250 10.67 -2.22 14.07
CA ARG A 250 10.84 -3.22 15.12
C ARG A 250 9.86 -3.01 16.29
N ARG A 251 9.69 -1.76 16.76
CA ARG A 251 8.70 -1.43 17.80
C ARG A 251 7.26 -1.70 17.35
N GLN A 252 6.93 -1.46 16.09
CA GLN A 252 5.60 -1.81 15.53
C GLN A 252 5.36 -3.32 15.58
N GLN A 253 6.36 -4.14 15.24
CA GLN A 253 6.27 -5.60 15.36
C GLN A 253 6.11 -6.05 16.82
N GLU A 254 6.88 -5.45 17.74
CA GLU A 254 6.75 -5.74 19.18
C GLU A 254 5.33 -5.43 19.66
N VAL A 255 4.75 -4.30 19.28
CA VAL A 255 3.37 -3.92 19.63
C VAL A 255 2.36 -4.92 19.10
N ILE A 256 2.51 -5.41 17.86
CA ILE A 256 1.63 -6.46 17.29
C ILE A 256 1.66 -7.72 18.15
N MET A 257 2.86 -8.17 18.52
CA MET A 257 3.00 -9.34 19.38
C MET A 257 2.44 -9.11 20.80
N ALA A 258 2.63 -7.90 21.34
CA ALA A 258 2.09 -7.53 22.64
C ALA A 258 0.55 -7.48 22.62
N ILE A 259 -0.08 -7.00 21.54
CA ILE A 259 -1.53 -7.07 21.34
C ILE A 259 -2.00 -8.52 21.34
N ARG A 260 -1.36 -9.40 20.58
CA ARG A 260 -1.68 -10.82 20.53
C ARG A 260 -1.57 -11.46 21.91
N ASP A 261 -0.43 -11.27 22.60
CA ASP A 261 -0.21 -11.84 23.91
C ASP A 261 -1.24 -11.33 24.93
N ARG A 262 -1.65 -10.07 24.80
CA ARG A 262 -2.72 -9.49 25.63
C ARG A 262 -4.08 -10.15 25.37
N LEU A 263 -4.41 -10.39 24.12
CA LEU A 263 -5.66 -11.09 23.74
C LEU A 263 -5.69 -12.52 24.25
N LEU A 264 -4.55 -13.22 24.28
CA LEU A 264 -4.43 -14.58 24.84
C LEU A 264 -4.50 -14.62 26.36
N GLN A 265 -3.98 -13.59 27.05
CA GLN A 265 -4.05 -13.48 28.52
C GLN A 265 -5.46 -13.26 29.04
N PHE A 266 -6.34 -12.73 28.21
CA PHE A 266 -7.75 -12.69 28.55
C PHE A 266 -8.35 -14.09 28.42
N ASN A 267 -8.58 -14.79 29.55
CA ASN A 267 -9.47 -15.96 29.66
C ASN A 267 -10.90 -15.66 29.16
N ASN A 268 -11.08 -14.57 28.42
CA ASN A 268 -12.29 -13.98 27.92
C ASN A 268 -12.36 -13.90 26.39
N LEU A 269 -11.48 -14.59 25.65
CA LEU A 269 -11.58 -14.66 24.19
C LEU A 269 -13.03 -14.95 23.71
N PRO A 270 -13.77 -15.90 24.35
CA PRO A 270 -15.18 -16.13 24.02
C PRO A 270 -16.07 -14.89 24.27
N LYS A 271 -15.81 -14.12 25.33
CA LYS A 271 -16.56 -12.87 25.63
C LYS A 271 -16.20 -11.74 24.66
N LEU A 272 -14.95 -11.66 24.20
CA LEU A 272 -14.54 -10.72 23.17
C LEU A 272 -15.19 -11.08 21.82
N LEU A 273 -15.20 -12.35 21.46
CA LEU A 273 -15.86 -12.83 20.24
C LEU A 273 -17.39 -12.60 20.30
N SER A 274 -18.04 -12.81 21.43
CA SER A 274 -19.48 -12.49 21.59
C SER A 274 -19.80 -11.01 21.49
N ARG A 275 -18.84 -10.12 21.82
CA ARG A 275 -18.95 -8.66 21.67
C ARG A 275 -18.42 -8.13 20.35
N ALA A 276 -17.83 -8.96 19.50
CA ALA A 276 -17.22 -8.54 18.24
C ALA A 276 -18.15 -7.68 17.35
N PRO A 277 -19.46 -7.97 17.21
CA PRO A 277 -20.35 -7.10 16.45
C PRO A 277 -20.50 -5.69 17.05
N ALA A 278 -20.61 -5.59 18.38
CA ALA A 278 -20.72 -4.29 19.05
C ALA A 278 -19.40 -3.50 18.94
N LEU A 279 -18.26 -4.15 19.17
CA LEU A 279 -16.93 -3.57 19.00
C LEU A 279 -16.68 -3.12 17.57
N TYR A 280 -17.07 -3.94 16.60
CA TYR A 280 -16.97 -3.59 15.17
C TYR A 280 -17.76 -2.31 14.86
N ASN A 281 -19.00 -2.21 15.33
CA ASN A 281 -19.82 -1.01 15.13
C ASN A 281 -19.21 0.24 15.81
N GLU A 282 -18.65 0.09 17.01
CA GLU A 282 -18.03 1.19 17.76
C GLU A 282 -16.73 1.69 17.10
N LEU A 283 -15.94 0.77 16.51
CA LEU A 283 -14.65 1.07 15.89
C LEU A 283 -14.75 1.30 14.37
N SER A 284 -15.91 1.02 13.76
CA SER A 284 -16.08 1.04 12.30
C SER A 284 -15.86 2.40 11.64
N SER A 285 -15.98 3.50 12.42
CA SER A 285 -15.70 4.84 11.89
C SER A 285 -14.23 5.09 11.55
N GLY A 286 -13.31 4.37 12.21
CA GLY A 286 -11.86 4.52 12.01
C GLY A 286 -11.16 3.26 11.49
N ILE A 287 -11.91 2.17 11.24
CA ILE A 287 -11.42 0.97 10.58
C ILE A 287 -12.09 0.86 9.21
N LYS A 288 -11.28 0.83 8.14
CA LYS A 288 -11.77 0.46 6.82
C LYS A 288 -11.12 -0.86 6.38
N THR A 289 -11.92 -1.76 5.86
CA THR A 289 -11.45 -3.06 5.38
C THR A 289 -12.40 -3.61 4.32
N ASN A 290 -11.89 -4.47 3.46
CA ASN A 290 -12.70 -5.27 2.55
C ASN A 290 -13.01 -6.67 3.11
N LEU A 291 -12.58 -6.97 4.36
CA LEU A 291 -13.00 -8.16 5.11
C LEU A 291 -14.39 -7.94 5.70
N ASP A 292 -15.25 -8.94 5.64
CA ASP A 292 -16.48 -8.95 6.41
C ASP A 292 -16.23 -9.40 7.87
N LEU A 293 -17.20 -9.17 8.76
CA LEU A 293 -17.06 -9.49 10.18
C LEU A 293 -16.82 -10.99 10.43
N GLN A 294 -17.42 -11.86 9.63
CA GLN A 294 -17.27 -13.32 9.76
C GLN A 294 -15.83 -13.73 9.41
N GLN A 295 -15.28 -13.17 8.34
CA GLN A 295 -13.89 -13.38 7.93
C GLN A 295 -12.91 -12.87 8.99
N ILE A 296 -13.15 -11.68 9.56
CA ILE A 296 -12.34 -11.13 10.66
C ILE A 296 -12.32 -12.08 11.86
N ILE A 297 -13.50 -12.60 12.26
CA ILE A 297 -13.61 -13.53 13.38
C ILE A 297 -12.89 -14.86 13.05
N GLN A 298 -13.11 -15.40 11.86
CA GLN A 298 -12.50 -16.66 11.43
C GLN A 298 -10.96 -16.57 11.40
N LEU A 299 -10.42 -15.57 10.69
CA LEU A 299 -8.98 -15.35 10.59
C LEU A 299 -8.37 -15.00 11.96
N GLY A 300 -8.99 -14.08 12.68
CA GLY A 300 -8.51 -13.64 13.99
C GLY A 300 -8.46 -14.79 15.00
N SER A 301 -9.52 -15.60 15.09
CA SER A 301 -9.55 -16.77 16.00
C SER A 301 -8.52 -17.83 15.62
N THR A 302 -8.26 -18.03 14.33
CA THR A 302 -7.26 -19.00 13.87
C THR A 302 -5.85 -18.51 14.22
N VAL A 303 -5.52 -17.27 13.87
CA VAL A 303 -4.16 -16.72 14.03
C VAL A 303 -3.79 -16.49 15.50
N VAL A 304 -4.71 -16.01 16.32
CA VAL A 304 -4.46 -15.78 17.75
C VAL A 304 -4.05 -17.06 18.47
N ASN A 305 -4.63 -18.20 18.07
CA ASN A 305 -4.35 -19.51 18.67
C ASN A 305 -3.09 -20.20 18.13
N LEU A 306 -2.38 -19.64 17.14
CA LEU A 306 -1.13 -20.22 16.65
C LEU A 306 -0.07 -20.21 17.75
N PRO A 307 0.75 -21.26 17.87
CA PRO A 307 1.95 -21.26 18.71
C PRO A 307 2.92 -20.13 18.31
N LYS A 308 3.70 -19.61 19.27
CA LYS A 308 4.64 -18.49 18.99
C LYS A 308 5.68 -18.81 17.93
N ASP A 309 6.17 -20.05 17.87
CA ASP A 309 7.10 -20.54 16.87
C ASP A 309 6.51 -20.61 15.44
N ARG A 310 5.19 -20.51 15.34
CA ARG A 310 4.45 -20.41 14.06
C ARG A 310 4.14 -18.97 13.63
N LEU A 311 4.66 -18.00 14.36
CA LEU A 311 4.56 -16.58 14.05
C LEU A 311 5.95 -16.04 13.72
N GLN A 312 6.19 -15.75 12.46
CA GLN A 312 7.47 -15.21 12.00
C GLN A 312 7.33 -13.70 11.72
N GLN A 313 8.39 -12.97 12.02
CA GLN A 313 8.44 -11.53 11.81
C GLN A 313 9.62 -11.20 10.91
N PHE A 314 9.35 -10.49 9.83
CA PHE A 314 10.34 -9.97 8.90
C PHE A 314 10.17 -8.48 8.73
N SER A 315 11.23 -7.81 8.37
CA SER A 315 11.23 -6.40 8.00
C SER A 315 12.20 -6.22 6.85
N ILE A 316 11.85 -5.40 5.88
CA ILE A 316 12.84 -4.86 4.94
C ILE A 316 13.72 -3.91 5.75
N SER A 317 14.97 -4.25 5.94
CA SER A 317 15.95 -3.62 6.81
C SER A 317 17.04 -2.90 6.00
N PRO A 318 18.02 -2.23 6.63
CA PRO A 318 19.15 -1.64 5.90
C PRO A 318 19.96 -2.61 5.04
N ALA A 319 19.87 -3.92 5.32
CA ALA A 319 20.56 -4.92 4.53
C ALA A 319 19.94 -5.11 3.13
N GLU A 320 18.65 -4.87 3.00
CA GLU A 320 17.88 -5.11 1.76
C GLU A 320 17.64 -3.85 0.92
N VAL A 321 18.16 -2.69 1.40
CA VAL A 321 17.99 -1.41 0.70
C VAL A 321 19.28 -0.61 0.67
N SER A 322 19.40 0.30 -0.27
CA SER A 322 20.40 1.35 -0.28
C SER A 322 19.73 2.72 -0.12
N GLU A 323 20.38 3.62 0.61
CA GLU A 323 19.92 5.01 0.69
C GLU A 323 20.15 5.73 -0.62
N GLY A 324 19.23 6.59 -1.01
CA GLY A 324 19.29 7.38 -2.23
C GLY A 324 18.55 8.70 -2.11
N THR A 325 18.61 9.46 -3.19
CA THR A 325 17.86 10.72 -3.32
C THR A 325 17.00 10.64 -4.57
N SER A 326 15.71 10.92 -4.43
CA SER A 326 14.76 10.98 -5.54
C SER A 326 15.04 12.20 -6.44
N PRO A 327 14.50 12.24 -7.68
CA PRO A 327 14.67 13.37 -8.59
C PRO A 327 14.23 14.72 -8.01
N ASP A 328 13.27 14.72 -7.10
CA ASP A 328 12.76 15.89 -6.37
C ASP A 328 13.54 16.21 -5.08
N GLY A 329 14.66 15.49 -4.81
CA GLY A 329 15.57 15.79 -3.69
C GLY A 329 15.17 15.17 -2.35
N LEU A 330 14.20 14.26 -2.32
CA LEU A 330 13.79 13.57 -1.08
C LEU A 330 14.69 12.37 -0.80
N SER A 331 14.95 12.08 0.48
CA SER A 331 15.59 10.83 0.90
C SER A 331 14.68 9.65 0.61
N ILE A 332 15.21 8.60 -0.01
CA ILE A 332 14.50 7.38 -0.41
C ILE A 332 15.31 6.14 -0.06
N LEU A 333 14.63 4.99 0.01
CA LEU A 333 15.22 3.67 0.16
C LEU A 333 15.06 2.89 -1.14
N ILE A 334 16.17 2.57 -1.79
CA ILE A 334 16.18 1.85 -3.07
C ILE A 334 16.33 0.36 -2.77
N PRO A 335 15.36 -0.49 -3.16
CA PRO A 335 15.43 -1.92 -2.93
C PRO A 335 16.62 -2.56 -3.64
N ILE A 336 17.32 -3.50 -2.97
CA ILE A 336 18.34 -4.35 -3.56
C ILE A 336 17.63 -5.60 -4.09
N PRO A 337 17.55 -5.83 -5.42
CA PRO A 337 16.66 -6.85 -6.00
C PRO A 337 16.92 -8.27 -5.49
N ASP A 338 18.18 -8.68 -5.32
CA ASP A 338 18.52 -10.03 -4.88
C ASP A 338 18.16 -10.28 -3.40
N ASP A 339 18.33 -9.26 -2.57
CA ASP A 339 17.98 -9.34 -1.15
C ASP A 339 16.47 -9.33 -0.96
N ILE A 340 15.74 -8.51 -1.72
CA ILE A 340 14.26 -8.55 -1.74
C ILE A 340 13.76 -9.91 -2.22
N ARG A 341 14.39 -10.52 -3.24
CA ARG A 341 14.05 -11.88 -3.68
C ARG A 341 14.24 -12.90 -2.57
N THR A 342 15.29 -12.77 -1.77
CA THR A 342 15.54 -13.65 -0.63
C THR A 342 14.45 -13.53 0.43
N ILE A 343 14.00 -12.30 0.74
CA ILE A 343 12.84 -12.07 1.61
C ILE A 343 11.58 -12.71 1.04
N GLN A 344 11.29 -12.49 -0.25
CA GLN A 344 10.12 -13.06 -0.93
C GLN A 344 10.12 -14.59 -0.79
N GLN A 345 11.24 -15.25 -1.12
CA GLN A 345 11.38 -16.68 -1.00
C GLN A 345 11.22 -17.16 0.44
N THR A 346 11.77 -16.45 1.42
CA THR A 346 11.68 -16.84 2.83
C THR A 346 10.25 -16.70 3.37
N VAL A 347 9.58 -15.60 3.05
CA VAL A 347 8.22 -15.31 3.56
C VAL A 347 7.14 -16.10 2.84
N PHE A 348 7.31 -16.36 1.53
CA PHE A 348 6.27 -16.94 0.68
C PHE A 348 6.63 -18.30 0.08
N SER A 349 7.78 -18.91 0.43
CA SER A 349 8.32 -20.15 -0.15
C SER A 349 7.48 -21.40 0.09
N THR A 350 6.40 -21.28 0.81
CA THR A 350 5.54 -22.42 1.09
C THR A 350 4.60 -22.66 -0.08
N SER A 351 4.55 -23.90 -0.55
CA SER A 351 3.69 -24.40 -1.64
C SER A 351 2.21 -24.46 -1.27
N GLY A 352 1.68 -23.41 -0.65
CA GLY A 352 0.25 -23.28 -0.38
C GLY A 352 -0.50 -22.73 -1.59
N SER A 353 -1.79 -23.08 -1.74
CA SER A 353 -2.64 -22.42 -2.70
C SER A 353 -2.84 -20.94 -2.34
N ALA A 354 -2.76 -20.05 -3.33
CA ALA A 354 -3.06 -18.65 -3.13
C ALA A 354 -4.59 -18.45 -3.02
N SER A 355 -5.01 -17.48 -2.20
CA SER A 355 -6.40 -17.06 -2.17
C SER A 355 -6.82 -16.50 -3.54
N PRO A 356 -8.05 -16.73 -4.01
CA PRO A 356 -8.52 -16.05 -5.19
C PRO A 356 -8.51 -14.56 -4.92
N LEU A 357 -7.93 -13.82 -5.84
CA LEU A 357 -7.90 -12.37 -5.78
C LEU A 357 -9.32 -11.85 -5.67
N SER A 358 -9.59 -11.12 -4.62
CA SER A 358 -10.92 -10.66 -4.23
C SER A 358 -11.42 -9.45 -5.04
N ARG A 359 -10.70 -9.06 -6.09
CA ARG A 359 -11.05 -7.89 -6.89
C ARG A 359 -12.02 -8.28 -8.00
N ASN A 360 -13.21 -7.74 -7.97
CA ASN A 360 -14.03 -7.63 -9.17
C ASN A 360 -13.28 -6.73 -10.14
N VAL A 361 -12.79 -7.31 -11.23
CA VAL A 361 -12.23 -6.52 -12.34
C VAL A 361 -13.40 -5.77 -12.96
N ALA A 362 -13.55 -4.51 -12.61
CA ALA A 362 -14.47 -3.62 -13.27
C ALA A 362 -13.85 -3.21 -14.60
N GLY A 363 -14.21 -3.94 -15.67
CA GLY A 363 -13.80 -3.65 -17.04
C GLY A 363 -12.81 -4.67 -17.61
N ASP A 364 -13.10 -5.12 -18.82
CA ASP A 364 -12.36 -6.15 -19.57
C ASP A 364 -10.90 -5.76 -19.91
N ASP A 365 -10.47 -4.53 -19.65
CA ASP A 365 -9.19 -3.99 -20.12
C ASP A 365 -8.10 -3.87 -19.05
N VAL A 366 -8.43 -3.96 -17.76
CA VAL A 366 -7.44 -3.74 -16.69
C VAL A 366 -6.35 -4.80 -16.70
N PHE A 367 -6.68 -6.07 -16.94
CA PHE A 367 -5.68 -7.13 -17.02
C PHE A 367 -4.75 -6.98 -18.24
N ARG A 368 -5.23 -6.34 -19.33
CA ARG A 368 -4.39 -6.05 -20.51
C ARG A 368 -3.35 -4.99 -20.20
N GLN A 369 -3.72 -3.98 -19.41
CA GLN A 369 -2.80 -2.92 -18.99
C GLN A 369 -1.71 -3.44 -18.03
N GLU A 370 -1.99 -4.51 -17.27
CA GLU A 370 -0.97 -5.17 -16.45
C GLU A 370 0.16 -5.79 -17.28
N GLY A 371 -0.09 -6.12 -18.55
CA GLY A 371 0.91 -6.69 -19.46
C GLY A 371 1.50 -8.00 -18.97
N ALA A 372 0.72 -8.85 -18.32
CA ALA A 372 1.15 -10.13 -17.76
C ALA A 372 1.68 -11.06 -18.89
N ARG A 373 2.86 -11.62 -18.69
CA ARG A 373 3.47 -12.61 -19.57
C ARG A 373 3.10 -14.01 -19.10
N ILE A 374 2.40 -14.77 -19.95
CA ILE A 374 1.84 -16.06 -19.59
C ILE A 374 2.59 -17.17 -20.29
N SER A 375 3.15 -18.13 -19.55
CA SER A 375 3.64 -19.40 -20.09
C SER A 375 2.52 -20.44 -19.98
N VAL A 376 2.24 -21.14 -21.08
CA VAL A 376 1.24 -22.21 -21.13
C VAL A 376 1.95 -23.56 -21.27
N ILE A 377 1.64 -24.49 -20.38
CA ILE A 377 2.18 -25.86 -20.37
C ILE A 377 1.02 -26.82 -20.57
N ASN A 378 1.08 -27.62 -21.62
CA ASN A 378 0.11 -28.68 -21.87
C ASN A 378 0.38 -29.88 -20.95
N ALA A 379 -0.45 -30.04 -19.95
CA ALA A 379 -0.45 -31.17 -19.02
C ALA A 379 -1.68 -32.09 -19.19
N SER A 380 -2.46 -31.88 -20.25
CA SER A 380 -3.73 -32.61 -20.48
C SER A 380 -3.54 -34.02 -21.03
N GLY A 381 -2.35 -34.39 -21.49
CA GLY A 381 -2.11 -35.64 -22.23
C GLY A 381 -2.65 -35.63 -23.66
N THR A 382 -3.26 -34.55 -24.14
CA THR A 382 -3.78 -34.40 -25.50
C THR A 382 -2.95 -33.39 -26.27
N SER A 383 -2.33 -33.80 -27.38
CA SER A 383 -1.49 -32.93 -28.19
C SER A 383 -2.25 -31.72 -28.73
N GLY A 384 -1.60 -30.55 -28.75
CA GLY A 384 -2.14 -29.31 -29.28
C GLY A 384 -3.04 -28.51 -28.30
N ARG A 385 -3.35 -29.04 -27.13
CA ARG A 385 -4.19 -28.34 -26.14
C ARG A 385 -3.51 -27.10 -25.56
N GLY A 386 -2.20 -27.14 -25.37
CA GLY A 386 -1.46 -25.97 -24.94
C GLY A 386 -1.54 -24.84 -25.96
N GLN A 387 -1.38 -25.15 -27.23
CA GLN A 387 -1.51 -24.17 -28.31
C GLN A 387 -2.94 -23.61 -28.43
N GLN A 388 -3.96 -24.45 -28.24
CA GLN A 388 -5.36 -23.99 -28.24
C GLN A 388 -5.63 -23.04 -27.08
N ALA A 389 -5.18 -23.37 -25.87
CA ALA A 389 -5.35 -22.52 -24.70
C ALA A 389 -4.60 -21.19 -24.85
N ALA A 390 -3.39 -21.23 -25.37
CA ALA A 390 -2.61 -20.03 -25.68
C ALA A 390 -3.30 -19.12 -26.69
N GLY A 391 -3.84 -19.72 -27.77
CA GLY A 391 -4.60 -19.00 -28.80
C GLY A 391 -5.89 -18.38 -28.21
N TYR A 392 -6.58 -19.10 -27.35
CA TYR A 392 -7.76 -18.59 -26.66
C TYR A 392 -7.41 -17.39 -25.76
N LEU A 393 -6.41 -17.51 -24.89
CA LEU A 393 -5.97 -16.40 -24.02
C LEU A 393 -5.48 -15.20 -24.82
N ALA A 394 -4.74 -15.43 -25.91
CA ALA A 394 -4.31 -14.36 -26.81
C ALA A 394 -5.50 -13.63 -27.46
N SER A 395 -6.57 -14.37 -27.83
CA SER A 395 -7.81 -13.77 -28.37
C SER A 395 -8.53 -12.87 -27.34
N GLN A 396 -8.31 -13.13 -26.05
CA GLN A 396 -8.81 -12.29 -24.95
C GLN A 396 -7.89 -11.11 -24.66
N GLY A 397 -6.80 -10.92 -25.42
CA GLY A 397 -5.86 -9.81 -25.26
C GLY A 397 -4.74 -10.05 -24.25
N MET A 398 -4.46 -11.30 -23.91
CA MET A 398 -3.36 -11.67 -23.02
C MET A 398 -2.06 -11.91 -23.78
N THR A 399 -0.92 -11.59 -23.16
CA THR A 399 0.40 -11.79 -23.77
C THR A 399 0.95 -13.18 -23.44
N ILE A 400 1.12 -14.03 -24.45
CA ILE A 400 1.70 -15.37 -24.30
C ILE A 400 3.21 -15.29 -24.46
N ALA A 401 3.95 -15.65 -23.41
CA ALA A 401 5.41 -15.66 -23.40
C ALA A 401 5.97 -16.95 -24.03
N SER A 402 5.36 -18.10 -23.73
CA SER A 402 5.80 -19.39 -24.25
C SER A 402 4.68 -20.43 -24.22
N VAL A 403 4.79 -21.45 -25.06
CA VAL A 403 3.93 -22.62 -25.04
C VAL A 403 4.80 -23.88 -25.01
N ASN A 404 4.55 -24.79 -24.07
CA ASN A 404 5.21 -26.08 -23.97
C ASN A 404 4.16 -27.19 -24.05
N GLU A 405 4.25 -28.04 -25.07
CA GLU A 405 3.30 -29.16 -25.30
C GLU A 405 3.64 -30.43 -24.51
N ASN A 406 4.76 -30.45 -23.78
CA ASN A 406 5.30 -31.65 -23.12
C ASN A 406 5.30 -31.52 -21.60
N GLY A 407 4.21 -31.04 -21.01
CA GLY A 407 4.03 -31.01 -19.54
C GLY A 407 3.73 -32.40 -18.97
N ASN A 408 4.06 -32.60 -17.68
CA ASN A 408 3.62 -33.78 -16.95
C ASN A 408 2.08 -33.80 -16.84
N TYR A 409 1.48 -34.95 -17.04
CA TYR A 409 0.02 -35.11 -17.01
C TYR A 409 -0.58 -34.62 -15.70
N GLN A 410 -1.62 -33.79 -15.82
CA GLN A 410 -2.46 -33.34 -14.72
C GLN A 410 -3.93 -33.52 -15.07
N GLN A 411 -4.70 -33.99 -14.11
CA GLN A 411 -6.14 -34.16 -14.30
C GLN A 411 -6.85 -32.81 -14.34
N GLN A 412 -6.37 -31.83 -13.58
CA GLN A 412 -6.97 -30.51 -13.46
C GLN A 412 -5.98 -29.41 -13.85
N SER A 413 -6.51 -28.38 -14.48
CA SER A 413 -5.74 -27.17 -14.82
C SER A 413 -5.37 -26.41 -13.56
N SER A 414 -4.17 -25.80 -13.54
CA SER A 414 -3.64 -25.06 -12.41
C SER A 414 -2.85 -23.84 -12.84
N LEU A 415 -2.78 -22.83 -11.98
CA LEU A 415 -2.02 -21.61 -12.17
C LEU A 415 -0.90 -21.52 -11.15
N TYR A 416 0.30 -21.17 -11.61
CA TYR A 416 1.44 -20.87 -10.78
C TYR A 416 1.81 -19.38 -10.96
N ILE A 417 1.86 -18.65 -9.85
CA ILE A 417 2.15 -17.22 -9.82
C ILE A 417 3.64 -17.05 -9.60
N ASN A 418 4.37 -16.63 -10.61
CA ASN A 418 5.81 -16.32 -10.53
C ASN A 418 6.03 -14.86 -10.10
N ASN A 419 5.25 -13.93 -10.71
CA ASN A 419 5.20 -12.52 -10.35
C ASN A 419 3.74 -12.10 -10.21
N SER A 420 3.46 -11.13 -9.33
CA SER A 420 2.09 -10.70 -9.11
C SER A 420 1.57 -9.90 -10.32
N LYS A 421 0.51 -10.43 -10.90
CA LYS A 421 -0.33 -9.80 -11.92
C LYS A 421 -1.79 -10.09 -11.57
N PRO A 422 -2.31 -9.42 -10.51
CA PRO A 422 -3.57 -9.82 -9.87
C PRO A 422 -4.76 -9.83 -10.83
N TYR A 423 -4.86 -8.87 -11.71
CA TYR A 423 -5.99 -8.81 -12.66
C TYR A 423 -5.89 -9.90 -13.73
N ALA A 424 -4.70 -10.14 -14.28
CA ALA A 424 -4.49 -11.20 -15.26
C ALA A 424 -4.71 -12.59 -14.65
N ILE A 425 -4.22 -12.83 -13.43
CA ILE A 425 -4.41 -14.09 -12.71
C ILE A 425 -5.90 -14.35 -12.49
N GLN A 426 -6.65 -13.35 -12.02
CA GLN A 426 -8.09 -13.48 -11.83
C GLN A 426 -8.83 -13.71 -13.14
N ALA A 427 -8.47 -12.98 -14.20
CA ALA A 427 -9.07 -13.16 -15.51
C ALA A 427 -8.84 -14.59 -16.03
N ILE A 428 -7.60 -15.11 -15.96
CA ILE A 428 -7.27 -16.48 -16.38
C ILE A 428 -8.05 -17.50 -15.56
N ALA A 429 -8.07 -17.36 -14.22
CA ALA A 429 -8.77 -18.26 -13.33
C ALA A 429 -10.28 -18.31 -13.65
N THR A 430 -10.87 -17.13 -13.90
CA THR A 430 -12.29 -17.03 -14.27
C THR A 430 -12.59 -17.63 -15.65
N LEU A 431 -11.77 -17.29 -16.65
CA LEU A 431 -11.94 -17.78 -18.04
C LEU A 431 -11.81 -19.30 -18.18
N LEU A 432 -10.97 -19.91 -17.33
CA LEU A 432 -10.67 -21.34 -17.40
C LEU A 432 -11.35 -22.15 -16.27
N GLY A 433 -12.14 -21.51 -15.41
CA GLY A 433 -12.80 -22.20 -14.29
C GLY A 433 -11.82 -22.79 -13.28
N ILE A 434 -10.68 -22.12 -13.03
CA ILE A 434 -9.67 -22.59 -12.09
C ILE A 434 -10.00 -22.08 -10.69
N ASP A 435 -10.33 -23.01 -9.78
CA ASP A 435 -10.64 -22.67 -8.40
C ASP A 435 -9.37 -22.26 -7.61
N SER A 436 -9.59 -21.52 -6.53
CA SER A 436 -8.57 -21.02 -5.64
C SER A 436 -7.50 -22.05 -5.20
N PRO A 437 -7.84 -23.28 -4.81
CA PRO A 437 -6.83 -24.27 -4.40
C PRO A 437 -5.86 -24.68 -5.52
N ARG A 438 -6.22 -24.38 -6.77
CA ARG A 438 -5.40 -24.68 -7.95
C ARG A 438 -4.57 -23.49 -8.43
N VAL A 439 -4.69 -22.34 -7.76
CA VAL A 439 -3.83 -21.16 -7.94
C VAL A 439 -2.73 -21.19 -6.88
N GLN A 440 -1.49 -21.45 -7.28
CA GLN A 440 -0.37 -21.67 -6.38
C GLN A 440 0.68 -20.55 -6.51
N LEU A 441 1.27 -20.18 -5.38
CA LEU A 441 2.41 -19.27 -5.37
C LEU A 441 3.70 -20.05 -5.67
N ALA A 442 4.40 -19.64 -6.73
CA ALA A 442 5.69 -20.18 -7.11
C ALA A 442 6.72 -19.05 -7.27
N VAL A 443 6.64 -18.04 -6.42
CA VAL A 443 7.36 -16.77 -6.53
C VAL A 443 8.76 -16.92 -7.08
N ASP A 444 8.95 -16.54 -8.36
CA ASP A 444 10.23 -16.50 -9.05
C ASP A 444 10.33 -15.19 -9.86
N PRO A 445 10.82 -14.11 -9.24
CA PRO A 445 10.99 -12.83 -9.93
C PRO A 445 11.95 -12.88 -11.12
N SER A 446 12.80 -13.93 -11.22
CA SER A 446 13.70 -14.14 -12.36
C SER A 446 13.00 -14.83 -13.53
N SER A 447 11.79 -15.34 -13.35
CA SER A 447 11.02 -16.00 -14.39
C SER A 447 10.74 -15.07 -15.59
N GLN A 448 10.86 -15.60 -16.79
CA GLN A 448 10.49 -14.89 -18.01
C GLN A 448 8.98 -14.78 -18.20
N SER A 449 8.18 -15.50 -17.40
CA SER A 449 6.75 -15.42 -17.34
C SER A 449 6.29 -14.98 -15.96
N ASP A 450 5.24 -14.17 -15.91
CA ASP A 450 4.64 -13.72 -14.68
C ASP A 450 3.69 -14.78 -14.10
N VAL A 451 3.06 -15.53 -15.01
CA VAL A 451 2.13 -16.63 -14.69
C VAL A 451 2.45 -17.84 -15.52
N THR A 452 2.48 -19.02 -14.90
CA THR A 452 2.57 -20.30 -15.60
C THR A 452 1.24 -21.04 -15.47
N LEU A 453 0.60 -21.29 -16.60
CA LEU A 453 -0.67 -22.01 -16.69
C LEU A 453 -0.40 -23.45 -17.13
N PHE A 454 -0.78 -24.41 -16.29
CA PHE A 454 -0.84 -25.83 -16.67
C PHE A 454 -2.27 -26.17 -17.10
N ILE A 455 -2.41 -26.56 -18.36
CA ILE A 455 -3.70 -27.04 -18.91
C ILE A 455 -3.82 -28.51 -18.61
N GLY A 456 -4.78 -28.87 -17.76
CA GLY A 456 -5.13 -30.23 -17.40
C GLY A 456 -6.12 -30.89 -18.36
N ALA A 457 -6.47 -32.16 -18.06
CA ALA A 457 -7.44 -32.91 -18.83
C ALA A 457 -8.89 -32.38 -18.67
N ASP A 458 -9.17 -31.59 -17.64
CA ASP A 458 -10.45 -30.96 -17.36
C ASP A 458 -10.83 -29.87 -18.38
N TRP A 459 -9.85 -29.24 -19.02
CA TRP A 459 -10.14 -28.21 -20.02
C TRP A 459 -10.38 -28.86 -21.39
N ASN A 460 -11.56 -28.68 -21.95
CA ASN A 460 -12.02 -29.31 -23.20
C ASN A 460 -11.88 -28.40 -24.43
N GLY A 461 -11.26 -27.21 -24.30
CA GLY A 461 -11.08 -26.25 -25.40
C GLY A 461 -12.27 -25.35 -25.66
N THR A 462 -13.32 -25.44 -24.85
CA THR A 462 -14.47 -24.52 -24.84
C THR A 462 -14.49 -23.70 -23.55
N THR A 463 -15.06 -22.48 -23.59
CA THR A 463 -15.43 -21.72 -22.39
C THR A 463 -16.41 -22.53 -21.55
N PRO A 464 -16.32 -22.44 -20.22
CA PRO A 464 -17.31 -23.06 -19.34
C PRO A 464 -18.71 -22.52 -19.59
#